data_8cd7e174d21cb25bccfcc50c9cfce337
#
_entry.id   8cd7e174d21cb25bccfcc50c9cfce337
#
_cell.length_a   1.000
_cell.length_b   1.000
_cell.length_c   1.000
_cell.angle_alpha   90.00
_cell.angle_beta   90.00
_cell.angle_gamma   90.00
#
_symmetry.space_group_name_H-M   'P 1'
#
loop_
_entity.id
_entity.type
_entity.pdbx_description
1 polymer ?
#
loop_
_entity_poly.entity_id
_entity_poly.type
_entity_poly.pdbx_seq_one_letter_code
_entity_poly.pdbx_strand_id
1 'polypeptide(L)'
;MGMSPGARDIALVEEVLEKLNLSSLAFRSLDALSGGERQRVMLARALSQQTPLIVLDEPTSALDIGNQLFTLRFLADQVRERGVGILIAIHDLALAARFSNRIALLHRGQLIAEGPWQDALTQETIRATYGVDAEFGELNGAPVIALFEMERQGGA
;
A
#
# COMPACT_ATOMS: atom_id res chain seq x y z
N MET A 1 10.83 -27.34 18.18
CA MET A 1 12.26 -27.16 17.83
C MET A 1 12.30 -26.25 16.63
N GLY A 2 12.68 -24.97 16.78
CA GLY A 2 12.87 -24.07 15.64
C GLY A 2 14.15 -24.44 14.91
N MET A 3 14.07 -24.68 13.60
CA MET A 3 15.27 -24.79 12.76
C MET A 3 16.01 -23.47 12.77
N SER A 4 17.31 -23.49 13.00
CA SER A 4 18.15 -22.30 12.80
C SER A 4 18.13 -21.91 11.32
N PRO A 5 18.06 -20.60 10.98
CA PRO A 5 18.06 -20.15 9.59
C PRO A 5 19.33 -20.62 8.88
N GLY A 6 19.16 -21.12 7.65
CA GLY A 6 20.29 -21.49 6.79
C GLY A 6 20.96 -20.27 6.15
N ALA A 7 22.15 -20.46 5.56
CA ALA A 7 22.86 -19.37 4.88
C ALA A 7 22.01 -18.69 3.78
N ARG A 8 21.15 -19.46 3.09
CA ARG A 8 20.23 -18.94 2.08
C ARG A 8 19.16 -18.02 2.68
N ASP A 9 18.64 -18.35 3.87
CA ASP A 9 17.62 -17.55 4.54
C ASP A 9 18.21 -16.21 5.01
N ILE A 10 19.46 -16.27 5.52
CA ILE A 10 20.19 -15.07 5.95
C ILE A 10 20.42 -14.14 4.75
N ALA A 11 20.94 -14.65 3.63
CA ALA A 11 21.20 -13.88 2.43
C ALA A 11 19.91 -13.22 1.87
N LEU A 12 18.78 -13.94 1.93
CA LEU A 12 17.47 -13.38 1.53
C LEU A 12 17.05 -12.22 2.43
N VAL A 13 17.18 -12.37 3.74
CA VAL A 13 16.83 -11.30 4.70
C VAL A 13 17.73 -10.08 4.48
N GLU A 14 19.03 -10.28 4.29
CA GLU A 14 19.98 -9.20 4.00
C GLU A 14 19.61 -8.44 2.71
N GLU A 15 19.26 -9.16 1.63
CA GLU A 15 18.79 -8.56 0.37
C GLU A 15 17.54 -7.71 0.58
N VAL A 16 16.56 -8.21 1.33
CA VAL A 16 15.30 -7.48 1.61
C VAL A 16 15.56 -6.25 2.47
N LEU A 17 16.41 -6.36 3.50
CA LEU A 17 16.78 -5.23 4.35
C LEU A 17 17.52 -4.14 3.56
N GLU A 18 18.43 -4.53 2.67
CA GLU A 18 19.13 -3.58 1.79
C GLU A 18 18.15 -2.83 0.88
N LYS A 19 17.26 -3.55 0.21
CA LYS A 19 16.25 -2.96 -0.69
C LYS A 19 15.29 -2.01 0.00
N LEU A 20 15.01 -2.20 1.29
CA LEU A 20 14.16 -1.34 2.11
C LEU A 20 14.94 -0.28 2.91
N ASN A 21 16.25 -0.13 2.67
CA ASN A 21 17.14 0.78 3.39
C ASN A 21 17.13 0.55 4.92
N LEU A 22 17.14 -0.73 5.33
CA LEU A 22 17.06 -1.15 6.74
C LEU A 22 18.36 -1.80 7.25
N SER A 23 19.40 -1.97 6.42
CA SER A 23 20.62 -2.70 6.79
C SER A 23 21.28 -2.14 8.06
N SER A 24 21.27 -0.81 8.26
CA SER A 24 21.82 -0.17 9.47
C SER A 24 21.00 -0.45 10.74
N LEU A 25 19.81 -1.00 10.60
CA LEU A 25 18.87 -1.28 11.70
C LEU A 25 18.80 -2.78 12.04
N ALA A 26 19.51 -3.66 11.27
CA ALA A 26 19.40 -5.11 11.34
C ALA A 26 19.58 -5.70 12.77
N PHE A 27 20.39 -5.05 13.59
CA PHE A 27 20.69 -5.48 14.97
C PHE A 27 20.06 -4.61 16.05
N ARG A 28 19.17 -3.67 15.68
CA ARG A 28 18.46 -2.84 16.67
C ARG A 28 17.24 -3.58 17.20
N SER A 29 16.94 -3.34 18.49
CA SER A 29 15.68 -3.80 19.08
C SER A 29 14.49 -3.11 18.38
N LEU A 30 13.39 -3.82 18.17
CA LEU A 30 12.17 -3.27 17.58
C LEU A 30 11.61 -2.08 18.40
N ASP A 31 11.82 -2.08 19.71
CA ASP A 31 11.37 -1.01 20.61
C ASP A 31 12.19 0.29 20.45
N ALA A 32 13.38 0.18 19.87
CA ALA A 32 14.25 1.33 19.60
C ALA A 32 14.03 1.95 18.20
N LEU A 33 13.08 1.40 17.43
CA LEU A 33 12.74 1.88 16.09
C LEU A 33 11.62 2.92 16.13
N SER A 34 11.70 3.93 15.27
CA SER A 34 10.58 4.83 14.99
C SER A 34 9.39 4.06 14.39
N GLY A 35 8.21 4.66 14.40
CA GLY A 35 7.00 4.04 13.82
C GLY A 35 7.20 3.63 12.35
N GLY A 36 7.77 4.51 11.55
CA GLY A 36 8.03 4.24 10.13
C GLY A 36 9.11 3.17 9.90
N GLU A 37 10.19 3.16 10.71
CA GLU A 37 11.20 2.09 10.66
C GLU A 37 10.59 0.75 11.02
N ARG A 38 9.79 0.71 12.09
CA ARG A 38 9.08 -0.51 12.51
C ARG A 38 8.16 -1.03 11.42
N GLN A 39 7.39 -0.15 10.77
CA GLN A 39 6.49 -0.52 9.68
C GLN A 39 7.25 -1.14 8.49
N ARG A 40 8.38 -0.54 8.08
CA ARG A 40 9.24 -1.11 7.03
C ARG A 40 9.88 -2.44 7.45
N VAL A 41 10.24 -2.63 8.71
CA VAL A 41 10.73 -3.92 9.23
C VAL A 41 9.64 -4.99 9.17
N MET A 42 8.38 -4.66 9.50
CA MET A 42 7.26 -5.59 9.36
C MET A 42 7.03 -5.99 7.91
N LEU A 43 7.18 -5.04 6.98
CA LEU A 43 7.13 -5.32 5.55
C LEU A 43 8.29 -6.23 5.12
N ALA A 44 9.52 -5.95 5.55
CA ALA A 44 10.68 -6.81 5.28
C ALA A 44 10.44 -8.24 5.76
N ARG A 45 9.87 -8.40 6.96
CA ARG A 45 9.50 -9.71 7.51
C ARG A 45 8.49 -10.44 6.63
N ALA A 46 7.44 -9.76 6.14
CA ALA A 46 6.44 -10.36 5.27
C ALA A 46 7.05 -10.83 3.94
N LEU A 47 7.90 -10.01 3.33
CA LEU A 47 8.58 -10.31 2.07
C LEU A 47 9.58 -11.46 2.19
N SER A 48 10.26 -11.58 3.33
CA SER A 48 11.23 -12.66 3.60
C SER A 48 10.58 -14.05 3.72
N GLN A 49 9.26 -14.12 3.89
CA GLN A 49 8.53 -15.41 3.95
C GLN A 49 8.38 -16.08 2.58
N GLN A 50 8.66 -15.37 1.48
CA GLN A 50 8.56 -15.89 0.11
C GLN A 50 7.21 -16.56 -0.22
N THR A 51 6.12 -16.07 0.34
CA THR A 51 4.78 -16.58 0.06
C THR A 51 4.28 -16.09 -1.29
N PRO A 52 3.43 -16.86 -2.00
CA PRO A 52 2.87 -16.43 -3.29
C PRO A 52 1.86 -15.28 -3.15
N LEU A 53 1.34 -15.04 -1.94
CA LEU A 53 0.42 -13.95 -1.62
C LEU A 53 0.87 -13.27 -0.32
N ILE A 54 0.88 -11.94 -0.33
CA ILE A 54 1.13 -11.10 0.85
C ILE A 54 -0.10 -10.22 1.07
N VAL A 55 -0.57 -10.15 2.32
CA VAL A 55 -1.67 -9.27 2.71
C VAL A 55 -1.12 -8.23 3.68
N LEU A 56 -1.36 -6.96 3.36
CA LEU A 56 -0.86 -5.80 4.12
C LEU A 56 -2.02 -4.90 4.52
N ASP A 57 -2.05 -4.53 5.79
CA ASP A 57 -3.02 -3.59 6.33
C ASP A 57 -2.32 -2.25 6.61
N GLU A 58 -2.71 -1.22 5.87
CA GLU A 58 -2.17 0.14 5.91
C GLU A 58 -0.62 0.24 5.99
N PRO A 59 0.14 -0.41 5.09
CA PRO A 59 1.60 -0.55 5.23
C PRO A 59 2.36 0.78 5.10
N THR A 60 1.68 1.89 4.84
CA THR A 60 2.28 3.21 4.64
C THR A 60 1.78 4.28 5.60
N SER A 61 0.84 3.97 6.51
CA SER A 61 0.16 4.97 7.36
C SER A 61 1.09 5.74 8.31
N ALA A 62 2.18 5.14 8.78
CA ALA A 62 3.17 5.77 9.67
C ALA A 62 4.40 6.35 8.92
N LEU A 63 4.37 6.40 7.58
CA LEU A 63 5.47 6.84 6.75
C LEU A 63 5.25 8.29 6.27
N ASP A 64 6.33 9.05 6.12
CA ASP A 64 6.30 10.29 5.36
C ASP A 64 6.07 10.04 3.87
N ILE A 65 5.69 11.07 3.12
CA ILE A 65 5.32 11.00 1.71
C ILE A 65 6.40 10.32 0.86
N GLY A 66 7.68 10.63 1.08
CA GLY A 66 8.79 10.03 0.33
C GLY A 66 8.89 8.53 0.56
N ASN A 67 8.80 8.11 1.83
CA ASN A 67 8.84 6.70 2.21
C ASN A 67 7.56 5.94 1.79
N GLN A 68 6.38 6.57 1.76
CA GLN A 68 5.16 5.99 1.21
C GLN A 68 5.33 5.64 -0.26
N LEU A 69 5.76 6.62 -1.08
CA LEU A 69 5.99 6.43 -2.51
C LEU A 69 7.06 5.37 -2.80
N PHE A 70 8.14 5.39 -2.04
CA PHE A 70 9.21 4.39 -2.14
C PHE A 70 8.67 2.99 -1.85
N THR A 71 7.94 2.82 -0.75
CA THR A 71 7.39 1.54 -0.31
C THR A 71 6.40 0.97 -1.32
N LEU A 72 5.45 1.77 -1.80
CA LEU A 72 4.45 1.31 -2.77
C LEU A 72 5.07 0.98 -4.13
N ARG A 73 6.06 1.76 -4.58
CA ARG A 73 6.82 1.44 -5.79
C ARG A 73 7.57 0.11 -5.63
N PHE A 74 8.25 -0.07 -4.52
CA PHE A 74 8.94 -1.31 -4.23
C PHE A 74 8.00 -2.52 -4.24
N LEU A 75 6.81 -2.41 -3.65
CA LEU A 75 5.79 -3.47 -3.68
C LEU A 75 5.30 -3.76 -5.11
N ALA A 76 5.05 -2.73 -5.91
CA ALA A 76 4.66 -2.89 -7.31
C ALA A 76 5.78 -3.59 -8.12
N ASP A 77 7.05 -3.30 -7.83
CA ASP A 77 8.19 -3.97 -8.44
C ASP A 77 8.25 -5.45 -8.05
N GLN A 78 7.96 -5.81 -6.78
CA GLN A 78 7.88 -7.22 -6.35
C GLN A 78 6.81 -8.00 -7.12
N VAL A 79 5.63 -7.39 -7.35
CA VAL A 79 4.57 -8.00 -8.17
C VAL A 79 5.07 -8.24 -9.59
N ARG A 80 5.71 -7.25 -10.22
CA ARG A 80 6.18 -7.32 -11.61
C ARG A 80 7.34 -8.30 -11.79
N GLU A 81 8.32 -8.28 -10.88
CA GLU A 81 9.58 -9.01 -11.03
C GLU A 81 9.50 -10.44 -10.51
N ARG A 82 8.77 -10.66 -9.43
CA ARG A 82 8.69 -11.98 -8.74
C ARG A 82 7.34 -12.67 -8.92
N GLY A 83 6.34 -12.00 -9.50
CA GLY A 83 5.01 -12.57 -9.69
C GLY A 83 4.25 -12.84 -8.38
N VAL A 84 4.65 -12.19 -7.27
CA VAL A 84 3.96 -12.33 -6.00
C VAL A 84 2.65 -11.53 -6.03
N GLY A 85 1.56 -12.13 -5.54
CA GLY A 85 0.30 -11.41 -5.31
C GLY A 85 0.41 -10.53 -4.06
N ILE A 86 -0.01 -9.27 -4.16
CA ILE A 86 -0.03 -8.37 -2.99
C ILE A 86 -1.42 -7.75 -2.88
N LEU A 87 -2.07 -7.97 -1.74
CA LEU A 87 -3.32 -7.33 -1.35
C LEU A 87 -3.03 -6.28 -0.28
N ILE A 88 -3.43 -5.02 -0.53
CA ILE A 88 -3.17 -3.92 0.39
C ILE A 88 -4.49 -3.25 0.77
N ALA A 89 -4.78 -3.14 2.07
CA ALA A 89 -5.77 -2.19 2.54
C ALA A 89 -5.11 -0.80 2.64
N ILE A 90 -5.69 0.18 1.94
CA ILE A 90 -5.18 1.56 1.87
C ILE A 90 -6.36 2.53 1.81
N HIS A 91 -6.25 3.67 2.49
CA HIS A 91 -7.31 4.69 2.50
C HIS A 91 -7.02 5.87 1.55
N ASP A 92 -5.80 6.03 1.07
CA ASP A 92 -5.43 7.04 0.09
C ASP A 92 -5.79 6.57 -1.32
N LEU A 93 -6.84 7.16 -1.89
CA LEU A 93 -7.37 6.81 -3.21
C LEU A 93 -6.39 7.10 -4.35
N ALA A 94 -5.62 8.19 -4.24
CA ALA A 94 -4.65 8.55 -5.27
C ALA A 94 -3.46 7.59 -5.29
N LEU A 95 -2.98 7.17 -4.12
CA LEU A 95 -1.95 6.14 -4.01
C LEU A 95 -2.48 4.77 -4.48
N ALA A 96 -3.73 4.41 -4.12
CA ALA A 96 -4.37 3.20 -4.62
C ALA A 96 -4.46 3.20 -6.16
N ALA A 97 -4.97 4.28 -6.75
CA ALA A 97 -5.09 4.42 -8.20
C ALA A 97 -3.73 4.35 -8.92
N ARG A 98 -2.68 4.89 -8.30
CA ARG A 98 -1.35 4.99 -8.91
C ARG A 98 -0.56 3.68 -8.88
N PHE A 99 -0.69 2.89 -7.83
CA PHE A 99 0.20 1.76 -7.56
C PHE A 99 -0.46 0.39 -7.67
N SER A 100 -1.79 0.29 -7.76
CA SER A 100 -2.47 -0.99 -7.89
C SER A 100 -2.87 -1.31 -9.33
N ASN A 101 -2.93 -2.60 -9.64
CA ASN A 101 -3.48 -3.09 -10.92
C ASN A 101 -5.01 -3.16 -10.88
N ARG A 102 -5.57 -3.44 -9.71
CA ARG A 102 -7.00 -3.54 -9.45
C ARG A 102 -7.32 -2.97 -8.07
N ILE A 103 -8.49 -2.38 -7.95
CA ILE A 103 -9.02 -1.84 -6.69
C ILE A 103 -10.31 -2.58 -6.37
N ALA A 104 -10.48 -2.95 -5.11
CA ALA A 104 -11.73 -3.37 -4.53
C ALA A 104 -12.19 -2.29 -3.53
N LEU A 105 -13.27 -1.58 -3.86
CA LEU A 105 -13.84 -0.54 -3.01
C LEU A 105 -14.85 -1.17 -2.05
N LEU A 106 -14.57 -1.06 -0.76
CA LEU A 106 -15.38 -1.64 0.30
C LEU A 106 -16.09 -0.54 1.10
N HIS A 107 -17.37 -0.73 1.39
CA HIS A 107 -18.12 0.13 2.29
C HIS A 107 -19.03 -0.70 3.20
N ARG A 108 -18.95 -0.50 4.52
CA ARG A 108 -19.75 -1.21 5.53
C ARG A 108 -19.75 -2.74 5.35
N GLY A 109 -18.59 -3.31 5.01
CA GLY A 109 -18.42 -4.76 4.80
C GLY A 109 -18.95 -5.29 3.47
N GLN A 110 -19.38 -4.42 2.55
CA GLN A 110 -19.85 -4.80 1.21
C GLN A 110 -18.86 -4.33 0.15
N LEU A 111 -18.70 -5.14 -0.89
CA LEU A 111 -17.96 -4.77 -2.10
C LEU A 111 -18.85 -3.88 -2.97
N ILE A 112 -18.45 -2.63 -3.14
CA ILE A 112 -19.18 -1.62 -3.91
C ILE A 112 -18.76 -1.66 -5.39
N ALA A 113 -17.47 -1.75 -5.63
CA ALA A 113 -16.91 -1.82 -6.99
C ALA A 113 -15.58 -2.57 -6.96
N GLU A 114 -15.22 -3.16 -8.11
CA GLU A 114 -13.94 -3.84 -8.31
C GLU A 114 -13.48 -3.67 -9.76
N GLY A 115 -12.20 -3.39 -9.96
CA GLY A 115 -11.64 -3.28 -11.29
C GLY A 115 -10.36 -2.44 -11.34
N PRO A 116 -9.89 -2.07 -12.55
CA PRO A 116 -8.94 -0.98 -12.72
C PRO A 116 -9.47 0.27 -12.01
N TRP A 117 -8.57 1.18 -11.61
CA TRP A 117 -8.99 2.34 -10.82
C TRP A 117 -10.06 3.20 -11.53
N GLN A 118 -10.02 3.30 -12.85
CA GLN A 118 -11.00 4.07 -13.65
C GLN A 118 -12.43 3.51 -13.53
N ASP A 119 -12.55 2.20 -13.34
CA ASP A 119 -13.85 1.51 -13.23
C ASP A 119 -14.32 1.46 -11.77
N ALA A 120 -13.39 1.29 -10.82
CA ALA A 120 -13.71 1.15 -9.40
C ALA A 120 -13.93 2.51 -8.70
N LEU A 121 -13.13 3.53 -9.07
CA LEU A 121 -13.19 4.87 -8.47
C LEU A 121 -13.89 5.84 -9.44
N THR A 122 -15.21 5.86 -9.41
CA THR A 122 -16.04 6.80 -10.16
C THR A 122 -16.64 7.85 -9.23
N GLN A 123 -17.16 8.93 -9.77
CA GLN A 123 -17.87 9.93 -8.95
C GLN A 123 -19.02 9.29 -8.17
N GLU A 124 -19.75 8.35 -8.80
CA GLU A 124 -20.87 7.64 -8.17
C GLU A 124 -20.40 6.78 -6.99
N THR A 125 -19.37 5.94 -7.19
CA THR A 125 -18.84 5.05 -6.14
C THR A 125 -18.21 5.82 -5.00
N ILE A 126 -17.49 6.92 -5.27
CA ILE A 126 -16.91 7.79 -4.26
C ILE A 126 -18.00 8.51 -3.45
N ARG A 127 -19.00 9.05 -4.13
CA ARG A 127 -20.15 9.69 -3.47
C ARG A 127 -20.91 8.71 -2.57
N ALA A 128 -21.19 7.51 -3.06
CA ALA A 128 -21.89 6.46 -2.31
C ALA A 128 -21.10 5.97 -1.08
N THR A 129 -19.75 5.94 -1.19
CA THR A 129 -18.88 5.39 -0.15
C THR A 129 -18.49 6.42 0.90
N TYR A 130 -18.12 7.63 0.46
CA TYR A 130 -17.52 8.66 1.31
C TYR A 130 -18.39 9.89 1.49
N GLY A 131 -19.47 10.08 0.71
CA GLY A 131 -20.32 11.25 0.79
C GLY A 131 -19.62 12.53 0.33
N VAL A 132 -18.73 12.44 -0.63
CA VAL A 132 -17.98 13.57 -1.21
C VAL A 132 -18.03 13.49 -2.74
N ASP A 133 -17.80 14.61 -3.40
CA ASP A 133 -17.63 14.68 -4.84
C ASP A 133 -16.17 14.47 -5.21
N ALA A 134 -15.93 13.90 -6.40
CA ALA A 134 -14.59 13.64 -6.89
C ALA A 134 -14.42 14.10 -8.34
N GLU A 135 -13.28 14.70 -8.64
CA GLU A 135 -12.81 14.94 -10.01
C GLU A 135 -11.54 14.13 -10.27
N PHE A 136 -11.44 13.61 -11.47
CA PHE A 136 -10.37 12.72 -11.88
C PHE A 136 -9.60 13.36 -13.02
N GLY A 137 -8.29 13.26 -12.97
CA GLY A 137 -7.39 13.75 -13.98
C GLY A 137 -6.11 12.91 -14.07
N GLU A 138 -5.20 13.35 -14.92
CA GLU A 138 -3.90 12.74 -15.07
C GLU A 138 -2.83 13.83 -15.15
N LEU A 139 -1.74 13.67 -14.41
CA LEU A 139 -0.60 14.57 -14.44
C LEU A 139 0.68 13.75 -14.60
N ASN A 140 1.40 13.96 -15.69
CA ASN A 140 2.63 13.22 -16.01
C ASN A 140 2.46 11.68 -15.97
N GLY A 141 1.33 11.17 -16.47
CA GLY A 141 1.02 9.73 -16.48
C GLY A 141 0.58 9.17 -15.11
N ALA A 142 0.39 10.01 -14.10
CA ALA A 142 -0.11 9.60 -12.80
C ALA A 142 -1.56 10.05 -12.59
N PRO A 143 -2.44 9.17 -12.05
CA PRO A 143 -3.80 9.57 -11.71
C PRO A 143 -3.79 10.63 -10.62
N VAL A 144 -4.68 11.61 -10.79
CA VAL A 144 -4.97 12.67 -9.81
C VAL A 144 -6.44 12.57 -9.44
N ILE A 145 -6.73 12.59 -8.15
CA ILE A 145 -8.09 12.57 -7.61
C ILE A 145 -8.23 13.77 -6.69
N ALA A 146 -9.10 14.71 -7.06
CA ALA A 146 -9.48 15.83 -6.22
C ALA A 146 -10.82 15.55 -5.55
N LEU A 147 -10.90 15.72 -4.24
CA LEU A 147 -12.11 15.48 -3.46
C LEU A 147 -12.67 16.81 -2.98
N PHE A 148 -14.01 16.94 -3.04
CA PHE A 148 -14.76 18.14 -2.65
C PHE A 148 -15.89 17.79 -1.70
N GLU A 149 -16.21 18.67 -0.79
CA GLU A 149 -17.44 18.56 -0.01
C GLU A 149 -18.64 18.65 -0.94
N MET A 150 -19.65 17.80 -0.75
CA MET A 150 -20.90 17.96 -1.47
C MET A 150 -21.53 19.30 -1.10
N GLU A 151 -21.89 20.11 -2.10
CA GLU A 151 -22.69 21.29 -1.87
C GLU A 151 -23.99 20.86 -1.15
N ARG A 152 -24.18 21.37 0.07
CA ARG A 152 -25.46 21.23 0.74
C ARG A 152 -26.47 21.97 -0.13
N GLN A 153 -27.33 21.24 -0.80
CA GLN A 153 -28.47 21.86 -1.46
C GLN A 153 -29.21 22.64 -0.37
N GLY A 154 -29.08 23.99 -0.44
CA GLY A 154 -29.68 24.89 0.50
C GLY A 154 -31.17 24.62 0.54
N GLY A 155 -31.66 24.18 1.71
CA GLY A 155 -33.07 24.13 1.98
C GLY A 155 -33.62 25.56 1.87
N ALA A 156 -34.48 25.76 0.89
CA ALA A 156 -35.35 26.92 0.82
C ALA A 156 -36.45 26.78 1.86
#